data_0c91d43fbda54651ec7bd66ab8de180b
#
_entry.id   0c91d43fbda54651ec7bd66ab8de180b
#
_cell.length_a   1.000
_cell.length_b   1.000
_cell.length_c   1.000
_cell.angle_alpha   90.00
_cell.angle_beta   90.00
_cell.angle_gamma   90.00
#
_symmetry.space_group_name_H-M   'P 1'
#
loop_
_entity.id
_entity.type
_entity.pdbx_description
1 polymer ?
#
loop_
_entity_poly.entity_id
_entity_poly.type
_entity_poly.pdbx_seq_one_letter_code
_entity_poly.pdbx_strand_id
1 'polypeptide(L)'
;MAREAYAHAAVVVIQPGGSPNAPGGAVTAALCGHWDHPPPCPLAPHHTTTSGSGETITLRVLFATEPANEQRVRALIGDALSSGRMTGPDGRTTTWRLQSAAPATVRPDEAAHAARLMANR
;
A
#
# COMPACT_ATOMS: atom_id res chain seq x y z
N MET A 1 -0.47 19.39 -13.03
CA MET A 1 -0.79 19.70 -11.64
C MET A 1 0.15 18.95 -10.72
N ALA A 2 0.43 19.52 -9.55
CA ALA A 2 1.40 18.95 -8.64
C ALA A 2 0.81 17.77 -7.87
N ARG A 3 1.61 16.74 -7.67
CA ARG A 3 1.26 15.65 -6.77
C ARG A 3 1.45 16.09 -5.33
N GLU A 4 0.65 15.53 -4.46
CA GLU A 4 0.80 15.69 -3.03
C GLU A 4 0.97 14.32 -2.37
N ALA A 5 1.55 14.32 -1.19
CA ALA A 5 1.79 13.09 -0.46
C ALA A 5 0.70 12.85 0.58
N TYR A 6 0.30 11.61 0.68
CA TYR A 6 -0.75 11.14 1.59
C TYR A 6 -0.30 9.87 2.27
N ALA A 7 -0.99 9.50 3.33
CA ALA A 7 -0.76 8.23 4.00
C ALA A 7 -2.09 7.53 4.26
N HIS A 8 -2.04 6.21 4.28
CA HIS A 8 -3.18 5.35 4.59
C HIS A 8 -2.67 4.25 5.51
N ALA A 9 -3.41 3.93 6.54
CA ALA A 9 -3.00 2.93 7.53
C ALA A 9 -4.04 1.81 7.61
N ALA A 10 -3.57 0.59 7.83
CA ALA A 10 -4.45 -0.56 7.97
C ALA A 10 -3.86 -1.58 8.94
N VAL A 11 -4.73 -2.38 9.53
CA VAL A 11 -4.35 -3.51 10.36
C VAL A 11 -4.97 -4.76 9.78
N VAL A 12 -4.15 -5.78 9.56
CA VAL A 12 -4.58 -7.07 9.04
C VAL A 12 -4.10 -8.18 9.95
N VAL A 13 -4.82 -9.31 9.96
CA VAL A 13 -4.40 -10.54 10.64
C VAL A 13 -4.10 -11.56 9.55
N ILE A 14 -2.84 -11.96 9.45
CA ILE A 14 -2.36 -12.89 8.43
C ILE A 14 -2.53 -14.33 8.93
N GLN A 15 -2.87 -15.25 8.02
CA GLN A 15 -2.93 -16.67 8.34
C GLN A 15 -1.60 -17.17 8.92
N PRO A 16 -1.61 -18.19 9.79
CA PRO A 16 -0.38 -18.76 10.29
C PRO A 16 0.54 -19.21 9.16
N GLY A 17 1.81 -18.82 9.22
CA GLY A 17 2.79 -19.13 8.20
C GLY A 17 2.70 -18.31 6.93
N GLY A 18 1.78 -17.37 6.85
CA GLY A 18 1.65 -16.51 5.69
C GLY A 18 2.75 -15.45 5.61
N SER A 19 2.93 -14.88 4.41
CA SER A 19 3.94 -13.86 4.19
C SER A 19 3.46 -12.50 4.71
N PRO A 20 4.23 -11.83 5.58
CA PRO A 20 3.86 -10.49 6.05
C PRO A 20 3.90 -9.43 4.92
N ASN A 21 4.52 -9.75 3.80
CA ASN A 21 4.62 -8.83 2.66
C ASN A 21 3.46 -8.95 1.68
N ALA A 22 2.61 -9.96 1.83
CA ALA A 22 1.54 -10.19 0.87
C ALA A 22 0.51 -9.06 0.80
N PRO A 23 0.04 -8.48 1.94
CA PRO A 23 -0.90 -7.35 1.85
C PRO A 23 -0.32 -6.16 1.12
N GLY A 24 0.96 -5.82 1.37
CA GLY A 24 1.63 -4.74 0.63
C GLY A 24 1.75 -5.04 -0.86
N GLY A 25 2.00 -6.31 -1.20
CA GLY A 25 2.02 -6.74 -2.60
C GLY A 25 0.68 -6.54 -3.30
N ALA A 26 -0.41 -6.82 -2.59
CA ALA A 26 -1.75 -6.59 -3.12
C ALA A 26 -2.01 -5.11 -3.39
N VAL A 27 -1.56 -4.23 -2.50
CA VAL A 27 -1.66 -2.78 -2.69
C VAL A 27 -0.86 -2.36 -3.93
N THR A 28 0.36 -2.84 -4.08
CA THR A 28 1.19 -2.53 -5.24
C THR A 28 0.52 -2.96 -6.54
N ALA A 29 -0.02 -4.17 -6.59
CA ALA A 29 -0.73 -4.65 -7.77
C ALA A 29 -1.94 -3.78 -8.10
N ALA A 30 -2.68 -3.33 -7.10
CA ALA A 30 -3.86 -2.49 -7.30
C ALA A 30 -3.49 -1.10 -7.81
N LEU A 31 -2.42 -0.49 -7.28
CA LEU A 31 -2.05 0.87 -7.65
C LEU A 31 -1.28 0.94 -8.96
N CYS A 32 -0.51 -0.10 -9.28
CA CYS A 32 0.34 -0.12 -10.48
C CYS A 32 -0.23 -0.99 -11.60
N GLY A 33 -1.37 -1.63 -11.38
CA GLY A 33 -2.00 -2.54 -12.33
C GLY A 33 -1.28 -3.88 -12.37
N HIS A 34 0.01 -3.85 -12.63
CA HIS A 34 0.89 -4.99 -12.54
C HIS A 34 2.31 -4.46 -12.27
N TRP A 35 3.18 -5.34 -11.85
CA TRP A 35 4.50 -4.93 -11.36
C TRP A 35 5.61 -4.99 -12.43
N ASP A 36 5.28 -5.35 -13.66
CA ASP A 36 6.25 -5.45 -14.76
C ASP A 36 6.18 -4.29 -15.75
N HIS A 37 5.61 -3.16 -15.35
CA HIS A 37 5.61 -1.96 -16.17
C HIS A 37 6.82 -1.08 -15.86
N PRO A 38 7.24 -0.19 -16.80
CA PRO A 38 8.32 0.74 -16.51
C PRO A 38 7.93 1.72 -15.40
N PRO A 39 8.85 2.05 -14.47
CA PRO A 39 8.57 3.13 -13.52
C PRO A 39 8.48 4.48 -14.22
N PRO A 40 7.79 5.48 -13.61
CA PRO A 40 7.11 5.39 -12.33
C PRO A 40 5.75 4.71 -12.42
N CYS A 41 5.18 4.39 -11.25
CA CYS A 41 3.83 3.87 -11.18
C CYS A 41 2.86 4.90 -11.76
N PRO A 42 2.02 4.52 -12.76
CA PRO A 42 1.25 5.52 -13.50
C PRO A 42 0.17 6.24 -12.68
N LEU A 43 -0.40 5.58 -11.67
CA LEU A 43 -1.45 6.22 -10.88
C LEU A 43 -0.87 6.89 -9.64
N ALA A 44 -0.07 6.18 -8.86
CA ALA A 44 0.45 6.72 -7.62
C ALA A 44 1.75 6.00 -7.23
N PRO A 45 2.90 6.69 -7.32
CA PRO A 45 4.09 6.16 -6.69
C PRO A 45 3.85 6.01 -5.20
N HIS A 46 4.31 4.90 -4.62
CA HIS A 46 4.00 4.59 -3.23
C HIS A 46 5.09 3.77 -2.58
N HIS A 47 5.03 3.73 -1.25
CA HIS A 47 5.91 2.92 -0.43
C HIS A 47 5.09 2.34 0.72
N THR A 48 5.19 1.03 0.92
CA THR A 48 4.46 0.35 1.99
C THR A 48 5.44 -0.10 3.05
N THR A 49 5.15 0.25 4.31
CA THR A 49 5.88 -0.23 5.47
C THR A 49 4.99 -1.17 6.27
N THR A 50 5.56 -2.25 6.76
CA THR A 50 4.85 -3.17 7.63
C THR A 50 5.54 -3.23 8.98
N SER A 51 4.76 -3.34 10.04
CA SER A 51 5.25 -3.51 11.40
C SER A 51 4.27 -4.40 12.16
N GLY A 52 4.71 -4.89 13.31
CA GLY A 52 3.88 -5.74 14.15
C GLY A 52 4.59 -7.01 14.52
N SER A 53 3.93 -7.84 15.31
CA SER A 53 4.46 -9.12 15.76
C SER A 53 3.40 -10.21 15.60
N GLY A 54 3.88 -11.43 15.38
CA GLY A 54 2.98 -12.55 15.17
C GLY A 54 2.19 -12.37 13.88
N GLU A 55 0.90 -12.61 13.94
CA GLU A 55 0.03 -12.59 12.77
C GLU A 55 -0.64 -11.24 12.54
N THR A 56 -0.60 -10.35 13.52
CA THR A 56 -1.20 -9.02 13.41
C THR A 56 -0.18 -8.04 12.84
N ILE A 57 -0.48 -7.51 11.66
CA ILE A 57 0.44 -6.64 10.92
C ILE A 57 -0.23 -5.30 10.72
N THR A 58 0.50 -4.24 11.02
CA THR A 58 0.09 -2.87 10.68
C THR A 58 0.80 -2.47 9.39
N LEU A 59 0.01 -2.02 8.42
CA LEU A 59 0.55 -1.48 7.18
C LEU A 59 0.40 0.02 7.17
N ARG A 60 1.40 0.66 6.60
CA ARG A 60 1.34 2.08 6.35
C ARG A 60 1.74 2.32 4.89
N VAL A 61 0.82 2.86 4.11
CA VAL A 61 1.04 3.14 2.70
C VAL A 61 1.23 4.64 2.55
N LEU A 62 2.42 5.02 2.14
CA LEU A 62 2.75 6.39 1.79
C LEU A 62 2.63 6.50 0.28
N PHE A 63 1.85 7.45 -0.23
CA PHE A 63 1.67 7.57 -1.67
C PHE A 63 1.60 9.03 -2.09
N ALA A 64 1.89 9.27 -3.37
CA ALA A 64 1.80 10.59 -3.96
C ALA A 64 0.89 10.52 -5.18
N THR A 65 -0.03 11.47 -5.28
CA THR A 65 -0.95 11.55 -6.42
C THR A 65 -1.49 12.96 -6.50
N GLU A 66 -2.15 13.28 -7.61
CA GLU A 66 -2.87 14.55 -7.70
C GLU A 66 -4.04 14.55 -6.71
N PRO A 67 -4.36 15.69 -6.09
CA PRO A 67 -5.46 15.74 -5.11
C PRO A 67 -6.78 15.21 -5.62
N ALA A 68 -7.07 15.39 -6.91
CA ALA A 68 -8.30 14.87 -7.51
C ALA A 68 -8.38 13.35 -7.51
N ASN A 69 -7.24 12.66 -7.39
CA ASN A 69 -7.17 11.20 -7.42
C ASN A 69 -7.05 10.59 -6.03
N GLU A 70 -6.98 11.40 -4.98
CA GLU A 70 -6.74 10.89 -3.63
C GLU A 70 -7.76 9.83 -3.22
N GLN A 71 -9.05 10.11 -3.39
CA GLN A 71 -10.09 9.18 -2.98
C GLN A 71 -10.07 7.88 -3.79
N ARG A 72 -9.76 7.99 -5.07
CA ARG A 72 -9.62 6.81 -5.93
C ARG A 72 -8.48 5.91 -5.46
N VAL A 73 -7.33 6.50 -5.12
CA VAL A 73 -6.19 5.73 -4.64
C VAL A 73 -6.53 5.06 -3.31
N ARG A 74 -7.18 5.78 -2.39
CA ARG A 74 -7.59 5.21 -1.10
C ARG A 74 -8.58 4.07 -1.28
N ALA A 75 -9.50 4.19 -2.22
CA ALA A 75 -10.46 3.12 -2.51
C ALA A 75 -9.76 1.88 -3.06
N LEU A 76 -8.77 2.06 -3.95
CA LEU A 76 -7.99 0.94 -4.48
C LEU A 76 -7.20 0.23 -3.39
N ILE A 77 -6.60 0.99 -2.47
CA ILE A 77 -5.90 0.41 -1.31
C ILE A 77 -6.88 -0.41 -0.47
N GLY A 78 -8.03 0.16 -0.15
CA GLY A 78 -9.05 -0.51 0.65
C GLY A 78 -9.56 -1.79 -0.01
N ASP A 79 -9.82 -1.74 -1.30
CA ASP A 79 -10.30 -2.91 -2.05
C ASP A 79 -9.25 -4.02 -2.08
N ALA A 80 -7.99 -3.67 -2.30
CA ALA A 80 -6.90 -4.65 -2.31
C ALA A 80 -6.78 -5.35 -0.96
N LEU A 81 -6.85 -4.58 0.13
CA LEU A 81 -6.74 -5.14 1.47
C LEU A 81 -7.98 -5.94 1.85
N SER A 82 -9.17 -5.53 1.40
CA SER A 82 -10.41 -6.26 1.65
C SER A 82 -10.48 -7.57 0.90
N SER A 83 -9.74 -7.72 -0.21
CA SER A 83 -9.72 -8.98 -0.96
C SER A 83 -9.18 -10.14 -0.11
N GLY A 84 -8.29 -9.84 0.83
CA GLY A 84 -7.83 -10.81 1.81
C GLY A 84 -6.92 -11.91 1.29
N ARG A 85 -6.36 -11.74 0.08
CA ARG A 85 -5.47 -12.77 -0.46
C ARG A 85 -4.53 -12.20 -1.53
N MET A 86 -3.36 -12.81 -1.62
CA MET A 86 -2.38 -12.48 -2.64
C MET A 86 -1.52 -13.70 -2.93
N THR A 87 -1.34 -14.01 -4.20
CA THR A 87 -0.41 -15.04 -4.64
C THR A 87 0.91 -14.38 -5.01
N GLY A 88 1.97 -14.77 -4.35
CA GLY A 88 3.31 -14.22 -4.58
C GLY A 88 4.00 -14.85 -5.80
N PRO A 89 5.19 -14.32 -6.15
CA PRO A 89 5.94 -14.83 -7.31
C PRO A 89 6.41 -16.28 -7.16
N ASP A 90 6.44 -16.79 -5.92
CA ASP A 90 6.76 -18.19 -5.63
C ASP A 90 5.57 -19.13 -5.80
N GLY A 91 4.41 -18.63 -6.21
CA GLY A 91 3.18 -19.39 -6.36
C GLY A 91 2.42 -19.62 -5.06
N ARG A 92 2.94 -19.16 -3.93
CA ARG A 92 2.24 -19.32 -2.65
C ARG A 92 1.20 -18.24 -2.47
N THR A 93 0.04 -18.63 -1.96
CA THR A 93 -1.05 -17.72 -1.65
C THR A 93 -1.07 -17.47 -0.15
N THR A 94 -1.08 -16.19 0.24
CA THR A 94 -1.28 -15.76 1.62
C THR A 94 -2.67 -15.17 1.73
N THR A 95 -3.37 -15.51 2.80
CA THR A 95 -4.67 -14.93 3.12
C THR A 95 -4.57 -14.14 4.42
N TRP A 96 -5.44 -13.15 4.55
CA TRP A 96 -5.52 -12.33 5.76
C TRP A 96 -6.93 -11.80 5.94
N ARG A 97 -7.19 -11.30 7.14
CA ARG A 97 -8.44 -10.62 7.43
C ARG A 97 -8.13 -9.15 7.72
N LEU A 98 -8.81 -8.26 7.03
CA LEU A 98 -8.70 -6.83 7.28
C LEU A 98 -9.45 -6.48 8.55
N GLN A 99 -8.76 -5.89 9.53
CA GLN A 99 -9.39 -5.41 10.76
C GLN A 99 -9.80 -3.95 10.66
N SER A 100 -8.93 -3.10 10.10
CA SER A 100 -9.22 -1.69 9.97
C SER A 100 -8.40 -1.08 8.85
N ALA A 101 -8.93 -0.03 8.24
CA ALA A 101 -8.21 0.77 7.26
C ALA A 101 -8.77 2.19 7.32
N ALA A 102 -7.90 3.18 7.32
CA ALA A 102 -8.30 4.58 7.43
C ALA A 102 -7.22 5.51 6.87
N PRO A 103 -7.62 6.71 6.41
CA PRO A 103 -6.64 7.75 6.07
C PRO A 103 -5.77 8.07 7.29
N ALA A 104 -4.51 8.38 7.03
CA ALA A 104 -3.55 8.78 8.04
C ALA A 104 -2.78 10.00 7.53
N THR A 105 -2.08 10.68 8.43
CA THR A 105 -1.26 11.82 8.05
C THR A 105 0.18 11.39 7.82
N VAL A 106 0.85 12.08 6.90
CA VAL A 106 2.29 11.89 6.68
C VAL A 106 3.03 12.35 7.94
N ARG A 107 3.91 11.49 8.46
CA ARG A 107 4.69 11.80 9.66
C ARG A 107 5.93 12.61 9.32
N PRO A 108 6.47 13.38 10.28
CA PRO A 108 7.73 14.12 10.03
C PRO A 108 8.88 13.21 9.59
N ASP A 109 8.98 12.00 10.12
CA ASP A 109 10.03 11.05 9.74
C ASP A 109 9.82 10.45 8.35
N GLU A 110 8.65 10.66 7.75
CA GLU A 110 8.34 10.23 6.40
C GLU A 110 8.49 11.36 5.36
N ALA A 111 8.74 12.59 5.80
CA ALA A 111 8.69 13.76 4.93
C ALA A 111 9.69 13.67 3.77
N ALA A 112 10.91 13.19 4.02
CA ALA A 112 11.92 13.07 2.97
C ALA A 112 11.50 12.04 1.91
N HIS A 113 10.94 10.91 2.33
CA HIS A 113 10.44 9.88 1.41
C HIS A 113 9.23 10.41 0.63
N ALA A 114 8.32 11.11 1.31
CA ALA A 114 7.16 11.71 0.67
C ALA A 114 7.59 12.68 -0.43
N ALA A 115 8.61 13.50 -0.18
CA ALA A 115 9.13 14.43 -1.18
C ALA A 115 9.66 13.68 -2.41
N ARG A 116 10.34 12.56 -2.21
CA ARG A 116 10.83 11.75 -3.35
C ARG A 116 9.67 11.17 -4.16
N LEU A 117 8.62 10.71 -3.50
CA LEU A 117 7.44 10.17 -4.20
C LEU A 117 6.74 11.25 -5.00
N MET A 118 6.62 12.47 -4.44
CA MET A 118 6.00 13.58 -5.17
C MET A 118 6.81 13.99 -6.40
N ALA A 119 8.13 13.90 -6.32
CA ALA A 119 9.01 14.24 -7.43
C ALA A 119 9.10 13.16 -8.49
N ASN A 120 8.66 11.95 -8.20
CA ASN A 120 8.73 10.81 -9.11
C ASN A 120 7.71 10.95 -10.23
N ARG A 121 8.19 10.97 -11.47
CA ARG A 121 7.34 11.18 -12.65
C ARG A 121 7.43 10.03 -13.63
#